data_d3c8fab37266963cd9fa7ef6f4a2caa7
#
_entry.id   d3c8fab37266963cd9fa7ef6f4a2caa7
#
_cell.length_a   1.000
_cell.length_b   1.000
_cell.length_c   1.000
_cell.angle_alpha   90.00
_cell.angle_beta   90.00
_cell.angle_gamma   90.00
#
_symmetry.space_group_name_H-M   'P 1'
#
loop_
_entity.id
_entity.type
_entity.pdbx_description
1 polymer ?
#
loop_
_entity_poly.entity_id
_entity_poly.type
_entity_poly.pdbx_seq_one_letter_code
_entity_poly.pdbx_strand_id
1 'polypeptide(L)'
;MRQITLLVAVFLLGTLMIHTLAEEKVEEGSCAKQFNNNQNITVVAAPGPVGPKGDVGPRGHSGTPGEKGVSGAPGKLGPVGLRGEKGEKGEQGPAGEKGAPGTSPPASPVVTFSVVRTTSLLKPSSSTVMMYDTILSNVGGAYKQETGKFVATVGGIYFFTFTGMTPYAPHTNYFILLMKNGSKMVGLHENNGPQSQHQSASNSAILQLQPGDEVWVELQTTDRSLYSDSNRFLTFSGFLIHSG
;
A
#
# COMPACT_ATOMS: atom_id res chain seq x y z
N MET A 1 41.04 -39.45 -2.02
CA MET A 1 41.51 -38.05 -2.05
C MET A 1 41.01 -37.20 -3.22
N ARG A 2 40.64 -37.75 -4.38
CA ARG A 2 40.13 -36.93 -5.54
C ARG A 2 38.66 -36.51 -5.41
N GLN A 3 37.82 -37.14 -4.63
CA GLN A 3 36.40 -36.77 -4.49
C GLN A 3 36.15 -35.62 -3.50
N ILE A 4 37.02 -35.46 -2.49
CA ILE A 4 36.90 -34.39 -1.50
C ILE A 4 37.29 -33.03 -2.10
N THR A 5 38.23 -33.01 -3.03
CA THR A 5 38.68 -31.81 -3.69
C THR A 5 37.63 -31.23 -4.66
N LEU A 6 36.78 -32.09 -5.23
CA LEU A 6 35.70 -31.63 -6.15
C LEU A 6 34.53 -31.01 -5.39
N LEU A 7 34.18 -31.52 -4.20
CA LEU A 7 33.11 -30.96 -3.36
C LEU A 7 33.46 -29.58 -2.79
N VAL A 8 34.72 -29.35 -2.41
CA VAL A 8 35.18 -28.04 -1.93
C VAL A 8 35.21 -27.00 -3.05
N ALA A 9 35.56 -27.38 -4.28
CA ALA A 9 35.56 -26.49 -5.43
C ALA A 9 34.12 -26.06 -5.81
N VAL A 10 33.12 -26.96 -5.72
CA VAL A 10 31.72 -26.63 -6.00
C VAL A 10 31.13 -25.72 -4.91
N PHE A 11 31.55 -25.88 -3.66
CA PHE A 11 31.09 -25.00 -2.56
C PHE A 11 31.72 -23.60 -2.65
N LEU A 12 32.98 -23.49 -3.05
CA LEU A 12 33.66 -22.19 -3.24
C LEU A 12 33.13 -21.44 -4.45
N LEU A 13 32.76 -22.13 -5.53
CA LEU A 13 32.10 -21.51 -6.70
C LEU A 13 30.67 -21.07 -6.40
N GLY A 14 29.93 -21.81 -5.56
CA GLY A 14 28.59 -21.42 -5.12
C GLY A 14 28.58 -20.18 -4.23
N THR A 15 29.56 -20.02 -3.37
CA THR A 15 29.67 -18.83 -2.50
C THR A 15 30.17 -17.59 -3.24
N LEU A 16 30.94 -17.75 -4.32
CA LEU A 16 31.40 -16.62 -5.14
C LEU A 16 30.32 -16.09 -6.07
N MET A 17 29.34 -16.95 -6.50
CA MET A 17 28.20 -16.52 -7.30
C MET A 17 27.12 -15.76 -6.49
N ILE A 18 27.09 -15.93 -5.16
CA ILE A 18 26.11 -15.23 -4.30
C ILE A 18 26.55 -13.80 -3.99
N HIS A 19 27.83 -13.45 -4.17
CA HIS A 19 28.33 -12.10 -3.88
C HIS A 19 28.36 -11.13 -5.08
N THR A 20 27.97 -11.57 -6.29
CA THR A 20 27.96 -10.69 -7.47
C THR A 20 26.55 -10.27 -7.93
N LEU A 21 25.52 -10.55 -7.15
CA LEU A 21 24.16 -10.07 -7.44
C LEU A 21 23.69 -9.17 -6.29
N ALA A 22 24.04 -7.92 -6.29
CA ALA A 22 23.24 -6.81 -5.78
C ALA A 22 24.07 -5.53 -5.60
N GLU A 23 24.45 -4.91 -6.68
CA GLU A 23 24.49 -3.45 -6.73
C GLU A 23 23.58 -3.02 -7.88
N GLU A 24 22.28 -3.14 -7.67
CA GLU A 24 21.29 -2.50 -8.52
C GLU A 24 21.28 -1.01 -8.12
N LYS A 25 21.80 -0.20 -9.01
CA LYS A 25 21.83 1.24 -8.89
C LYS A 25 20.38 1.72 -8.85
N VAL A 26 19.93 2.12 -7.67
CA VAL A 26 18.59 2.72 -7.49
C VAL A 26 18.57 4.03 -8.25
N GLU A 27 17.86 4.07 -9.38
CA GLU A 27 17.55 5.33 -10.06
C GLU A 27 16.64 6.18 -9.17
N GLU A 28 16.96 7.47 -9.06
CA GLU A 28 16.17 8.45 -8.33
C GLU A 28 14.72 8.43 -8.84
N GLY A 29 13.79 7.96 -8.02
CA GLY A 29 12.36 7.90 -8.34
C GLY A 29 11.73 6.49 -8.40
N SER A 30 12.50 5.40 -8.20
CA SER A 30 11.93 4.05 -8.19
C SER A 30 11.57 3.58 -6.77
N CYS A 31 10.38 2.97 -6.60
CA CYS A 31 10.02 2.24 -5.39
C CYS A 31 10.81 0.93 -5.33
N ALA A 32 11.79 0.83 -4.44
CA ALA A 32 12.48 -0.42 -4.18
C ALA A 32 11.76 -1.22 -3.09
N LYS A 33 11.40 -2.48 -3.38
CA LYS A 33 10.97 -3.46 -2.35
C LYS A 33 12.22 -4.15 -1.82
N GLN A 34 12.55 -3.91 -0.57
CA GLN A 34 13.64 -4.63 0.10
C GLN A 34 13.05 -5.73 0.99
N PHE A 35 13.37 -6.99 0.70
CA PHE A 35 13.00 -8.13 1.53
C PHE A 35 14.17 -8.42 2.48
N ASN A 36 13.94 -8.36 3.78
CA ASN A 36 14.91 -8.87 4.74
C ASN A 36 14.42 -10.21 5.34
N ASN A 37 15.35 -11.06 5.78
CA ASN A 37 15.08 -12.43 6.24
C ASN A 37 14.21 -12.54 7.51
N ASN A 38 13.73 -11.44 8.09
CA ASN A 38 12.90 -11.41 9.31
C ASN A 38 11.42 -11.16 9.05
N GLN A 39 10.94 -11.33 7.84
CA GLN A 39 9.52 -11.15 7.45
C GLN A 39 8.92 -9.76 7.74
N ASN A 40 9.73 -8.77 8.09
CA ASN A 40 9.29 -7.39 8.17
C ASN A 40 9.41 -6.76 6.78
N ILE A 41 8.28 -6.50 6.14
CA ILE A 41 8.24 -5.75 4.88
C ILE A 41 8.31 -4.26 5.24
N THR A 42 9.46 -3.65 5.05
CA THR A 42 9.58 -2.20 5.13
C THR A 42 9.36 -1.62 3.73
N VAL A 43 8.22 -0.97 3.52
CA VAL A 43 7.97 -0.21 2.29
C VAL A 43 8.58 1.17 2.49
N VAL A 44 9.73 1.42 1.87
CA VAL A 44 10.32 2.76 1.82
C VAL A 44 9.76 3.44 0.57
N ALA A 45 8.81 4.34 0.75
CA ALA A 45 8.35 5.20 -0.33
C ALA A 45 9.43 6.27 -0.58
N ALA A 46 9.86 6.42 -1.83
CA ALA A 46 10.71 7.55 -2.21
C ALA A 46 9.96 8.87 -1.98
N PRO A 47 10.66 9.95 -1.56
CA PRO A 47 10.04 11.27 -1.49
C PRO A 47 9.42 11.61 -2.85
N GLY A 48 8.24 12.23 -2.83
CA GLY A 48 7.59 12.72 -4.05
C GLY A 48 8.52 13.67 -4.85
N PRO A 49 8.33 13.76 -6.17
CA PRO A 49 9.15 14.64 -7.00
C PRO A 49 9.06 16.08 -6.50
N VAL A 50 10.18 16.78 -6.60
CA VAL A 50 10.23 18.21 -6.27
C VAL A 50 9.25 18.94 -7.17
N GLY A 51 8.45 19.86 -6.62
CA GLY A 51 7.50 20.68 -7.37
C GLY A 51 8.18 21.44 -8.52
N PRO A 52 7.45 21.76 -9.59
CA PRO A 52 7.99 22.50 -10.71
C PRO A 52 8.53 23.86 -10.25
N LYS A 53 9.58 24.32 -10.92
CA LYS A 53 10.16 25.66 -10.68
C LYS A 53 9.08 26.72 -10.96
N GLY A 54 8.95 27.69 -10.07
CA GLY A 54 8.05 28.83 -10.25
C GLY A 54 8.35 29.60 -11.56
N ASP A 55 7.31 30.20 -12.11
CA ASP A 55 7.41 31.05 -13.33
C ASP A 55 8.34 32.24 -13.11
N VAL A 56 8.97 32.66 -14.20
CA VAL A 56 9.80 33.88 -14.19
C VAL A 56 8.90 35.09 -13.93
N GLY A 57 9.28 35.94 -12.97
CA GLY A 57 8.55 37.16 -12.66
C GLY A 57 8.36 38.07 -13.90
N PRO A 58 7.29 38.86 -13.94
CA PRO A 58 7.01 39.77 -15.05
C PRO A 58 8.15 40.76 -15.21
N ARG A 59 8.39 41.16 -16.46
CA ARG A 59 9.41 42.16 -16.81
C ARG A 59 9.08 43.48 -16.11
N GLY A 60 10.04 44.11 -15.46
CA GLY A 60 9.92 45.43 -14.85
C GLY A 60 9.43 46.46 -15.86
N HIS A 61 8.62 47.41 -15.39
CA HIS A 61 8.12 48.54 -16.21
C HIS A 61 9.28 49.38 -16.74
N SER A 62 9.11 49.91 -17.96
CA SER A 62 10.06 50.88 -18.52
C SER A 62 10.10 52.11 -17.64
N GLY A 63 11.31 52.61 -17.36
CA GLY A 63 11.50 53.87 -16.61
C GLY A 63 10.72 55.02 -17.23
N THR A 64 10.22 55.95 -16.41
CA THR A 64 9.55 57.15 -16.85
C THR A 64 10.51 58.03 -17.68
N PRO A 65 10.04 58.64 -18.78
CA PRO A 65 10.87 59.59 -19.54
C PRO A 65 11.34 60.72 -18.62
N GLY A 66 12.60 61.11 -18.76
CA GLY A 66 13.17 62.26 -18.03
C GLY A 66 12.36 63.54 -18.26
N GLU A 67 12.28 64.36 -17.23
CA GLU A 67 11.60 65.66 -17.33
C GLU A 67 12.26 66.59 -18.37
N LYS A 68 11.39 67.35 -19.10
CA LYS A 68 11.83 68.32 -20.10
C LYS A 68 12.59 69.46 -19.40
N GLY A 69 13.83 69.70 -19.81
CA GLY A 69 14.65 70.74 -19.24
C GLY A 69 13.97 72.12 -19.34
N VAL A 70 14.18 72.99 -18.32
CA VAL A 70 13.63 74.32 -18.18
C VAL A 70 14.21 75.23 -19.29
N SER A 71 13.33 75.98 -19.98
CA SER A 71 13.77 76.95 -20.97
C SER A 71 14.66 78.04 -20.33
N GLY A 72 15.88 78.17 -20.86
CA GLY A 72 16.79 79.25 -20.47
C GLY A 72 16.29 80.62 -20.89
N ALA A 73 16.68 81.65 -20.14
CA ALA A 73 16.35 83.04 -20.40
C ALA A 73 16.89 83.51 -21.77
N PRO A 74 16.18 84.43 -22.45
CA PRO A 74 16.56 84.89 -23.82
C PRO A 74 17.87 85.67 -23.79
N GLY A 75 18.94 85.03 -24.14
CA GLY A 75 20.24 85.58 -24.39
C GLY A 75 20.62 85.42 -25.85
N LYS A 76 21.44 86.32 -26.41
CA LYS A 76 21.92 86.33 -27.80
C LYS A 76 22.04 84.92 -28.37
N LEU A 77 21.57 84.72 -29.60
CA LEU A 77 21.58 83.40 -30.27
C LEU A 77 22.89 82.66 -30.01
N GLY A 78 22.88 81.76 -29.02
CA GLY A 78 23.93 80.83 -28.77
C GLY A 78 23.68 79.54 -29.60
N PRO A 79 24.72 78.74 -29.85
CA PRO A 79 24.59 77.49 -30.59
C PRO A 79 23.53 76.57 -29.91
N VAL A 80 22.80 75.86 -30.72
CA VAL A 80 21.78 74.89 -30.27
C VAL A 80 22.39 73.98 -29.23
N GLY A 81 21.83 73.98 -28.04
CA GLY A 81 22.29 73.06 -26.94
C GLY A 81 22.26 71.60 -27.41
N LEU A 82 23.28 70.91 -27.01
CA LEU A 82 23.40 69.45 -27.28
C LEU A 82 22.15 68.73 -26.74
N ARG A 83 21.62 67.81 -27.51
CA ARG A 83 20.50 66.93 -27.09
C ARG A 83 20.90 66.19 -25.82
N GLY A 84 20.07 66.23 -24.76
CA GLY A 84 20.30 65.51 -23.54
C GLY A 84 20.51 64.01 -23.81
N GLU A 85 21.41 63.41 -23.04
CA GLU A 85 21.71 62.01 -23.16
C GLU A 85 20.46 61.16 -22.88
N LYS A 86 20.36 60.04 -23.60
CA LYS A 86 19.27 59.07 -23.41
C LYS A 86 19.36 58.52 -21.99
N GLY A 87 18.26 58.58 -21.22
CA GLY A 87 18.20 58.01 -19.88
C GLY A 87 18.65 56.55 -19.87
N GLU A 88 19.34 56.16 -18.81
CA GLU A 88 19.84 54.79 -18.61
C GLU A 88 18.68 53.79 -18.60
N LYS A 89 18.97 52.60 -19.08
CA LYS A 89 18.01 51.50 -19.08
C LYS A 89 17.72 51.12 -17.61
N GLY A 90 16.45 51.07 -17.21
CA GLY A 90 16.05 50.62 -15.88
C GLY A 90 16.65 49.24 -15.53
N GLU A 91 16.97 49.04 -14.27
CA GLU A 91 17.51 47.81 -13.76
C GLU A 91 16.52 46.66 -13.99
N GLN A 92 17.06 45.47 -14.21
CA GLN A 92 16.25 44.26 -14.34
C GLN A 92 15.57 43.97 -13.01
N GLY A 93 14.26 43.73 -13.02
CA GLY A 93 13.52 43.32 -11.82
C GLY A 93 14.12 42.07 -11.17
N PRO A 94 13.95 41.93 -9.86
CA PRO A 94 14.43 40.75 -9.14
C PRO A 94 13.83 39.47 -9.71
N ALA A 95 14.58 38.37 -9.63
CA ALA A 95 14.06 37.05 -9.99
C ALA A 95 12.82 36.72 -9.13
N GLY A 96 11.82 36.09 -9.73
CA GLY A 96 10.65 35.60 -8.99
C GLY A 96 11.04 34.65 -7.88
N GLU A 97 10.27 34.63 -6.81
CA GLU A 97 10.47 33.74 -5.70
C GLU A 97 10.30 32.25 -6.14
N LYS A 98 11.05 31.35 -5.49
CA LYS A 98 10.93 29.92 -5.75
C LYS A 98 9.50 29.46 -5.40
N GLY A 99 8.85 28.71 -6.29
CA GLY A 99 7.54 28.13 -6.04
C GLY A 99 7.53 27.31 -4.73
N ALA A 100 6.38 27.31 -4.05
CA ALA A 100 6.20 26.52 -2.84
C ALA A 100 6.41 25.02 -3.15
N PRO A 101 6.96 24.23 -2.20
CA PRO A 101 7.03 22.77 -2.37
C PRO A 101 5.64 22.20 -2.65
N GLY A 102 5.56 21.21 -3.53
CA GLY A 102 4.32 20.47 -3.76
C GLY A 102 3.82 19.84 -2.44
N THR A 103 2.50 19.83 -2.25
CA THR A 103 1.89 19.13 -1.11
C THR A 103 2.01 17.63 -1.32
N SER A 104 2.45 16.89 -0.28
CA SER A 104 2.42 15.44 -0.31
C SER A 104 0.96 14.97 -0.51
N PRO A 105 0.72 13.96 -1.36
CA PRO A 105 -0.61 13.39 -1.48
C PRO A 105 -1.06 12.88 -0.09
N PRO A 106 -2.37 12.93 0.21
CA PRO A 106 -2.88 12.39 1.46
C PRO A 106 -2.49 10.92 1.59
N ALA A 107 -2.10 10.51 2.79
CA ALA A 107 -1.74 9.12 3.05
C ALA A 107 -2.93 8.23 2.72
N SER A 108 -2.70 7.14 1.97
CA SER A 108 -3.73 6.15 1.69
C SER A 108 -4.23 5.54 3.01
N PRO A 109 -5.54 5.35 3.16
CA PRO A 109 -6.09 4.75 4.36
C PRO A 109 -5.58 3.32 4.53
N VAL A 110 -5.18 2.96 5.75
CA VAL A 110 -4.76 1.60 6.07
C VAL A 110 -5.94 0.88 6.72
N VAL A 111 -6.41 -0.19 6.08
CA VAL A 111 -7.43 -1.08 6.62
C VAL A 111 -6.92 -2.50 6.54
N THR A 112 -6.76 -3.15 7.70
CA THR A 112 -6.31 -4.54 7.78
C THR A 112 -6.83 -5.20 9.04
N PHE A 113 -7.11 -6.50 8.96
CA PHE A 113 -7.45 -7.31 10.13
C PHE A 113 -6.85 -8.71 10.01
N SER A 114 -6.66 -9.34 11.15
CA SER A 114 -6.30 -10.73 11.29
C SER A 114 -6.91 -11.25 12.58
N VAL A 115 -7.73 -12.29 12.45
CA VAL A 115 -8.44 -12.89 13.57
C VAL A 115 -8.29 -14.41 13.55
N VAL A 116 -8.37 -15.02 14.72
CA VAL A 116 -8.21 -16.45 14.88
C VAL A 116 -9.27 -17.00 15.84
N ARG A 117 -9.57 -18.28 15.67
CA ARG A 117 -10.45 -19.01 16.56
C ARG A 117 -9.66 -20.08 17.32
N THR A 118 -9.83 -20.13 18.63
CA THR A 118 -9.11 -21.05 19.53
C THR A 118 -9.96 -22.26 19.95
N THR A 119 -11.19 -22.36 19.44
CA THR A 119 -12.12 -23.46 19.78
C THR A 119 -12.72 -24.09 18.53
N SER A 120 -12.96 -25.37 18.57
CA SER A 120 -13.60 -26.10 17.49
C SER A 120 -15.06 -25.67 17.28
N LEU A 121 -15.58 -25.85 16.08
CA LEU A 121 -16.99 -25.69 15.75
C LEU A 121 -17.52 -27.03 15.23
N LEU A 122 -18.27 -27.73 16.09
CA LEU A 122 -18.69 -29.10 15.84
C LEU A 122 -20.16 -29.14 15.48
N LYS A 123 -20.48 -29.65 14.29
CA LYS A 123 -21.82 -30.01 13.80
C LYS A 123 -22.91 -28.97 14.15
N PRO A 124 -22.79 -27.70 13.76
CA PRO A 124 -23.85 -26.75 14.04
C PRO A 124 -25.14 -27.17 13.30
N SER A 125 -26.28 -26.90 13.90
CA SER A 125 -27.61 -27.27 13.36
C SER A 125 -27.99 -26.52 12.10
N SER A 126 -27.33 -25.41 11.81
CA SER A 126 -27.56 -24.57 10.61
C SER A 126 -26.24 -23.98 10.11
N SER A 127 -26.24 -23.50 8.87
CA SER A 127 -25.11 -22.70 8.36
C SER A 127 -24.80 -21.56 9.31
N THR A 128 -23.53 -21.42 9.68
CA THR A 128 -23.12 -20.59 10.80
C THR A 128 -21.96 -19.68 10.42
N VAL A 129 -22.11 -18.39 10.69
CA VAL A 129 -21.00 -17.42 10.58
C VAL A 129 -19.89 -17.83 11.54
N MET A 130 -18.68 -17.84 11.03
CA MET A 130 -17.48 -18.16 11.82
C MET A 130 -17.17 -17.01 12.75
N MET A 131 -17.38 -17.24 14.06
CA MET A 131 -16.97 -16.29 15.09
C MET A 131 -15.52 -16.55 15.49
N TYR A 132 -14.67 -15.55 15.38
CA TYR A 132 -13.26 -15.61 15.77
C TYR A 132 -13.09 -14.92 17.13
N ASP A 133 -12.59 -15.68 18.11
CA ASP A 133 -12.53 -15.24 19.52
C ASP A 133 -11.33 -14.35 19.85
N THR A 134 -10.30 -14.36 19.01
CA THR A 134 -9.06 -13.61 19.23
C THR A 134 -8.73 -12.71 18.05
N ILE A 135 -8.57 -11.41 18.31
CA ILE A 135 -8.12 -10.41 17.36
C ILE A 135 -6.59 -10.28 17.48
N LEU A 136 -5.86 -10.56 16.38
CA LEU A 136 -4.43 -10.31 16.28
C LEU A 136 -4.14 -8.88 15.81
N SER A 137 -4.96 -8.38 14.89
CA SER A 137 -4.89 -7.02 14.35
C SER A 137 -6.27 -6.59 13.84
N ASN A 138 -6.62 -5.30 13.99
CA ASN A 138 -7.83 -4.71 13.44
C ASN A 138 -7.63 -3.19 13.24
N VAL A 139 -6.73 -2.83 12.32
CA VAL A 139 -6.44 -1.43 11.98
C VAL A 139 -7.56 -0.89 11.09
N GLY A 140 -8.09 0.27 11.42
CA GLY A 140 -9.27 0.84 10.77
C GLY A 140 -10.61 0.33 11.31
N GLY A 141 -10.60 -0.62 12.29
CA GLY A 141 -11.79 -1.07 13.00
C GLY A 141 -12.86 -1.74 12.13
N ALA A 142 -12.45 -2.29 10.98
CA ALA A 142 -13.38 -2.84 9.99
C ALA A 142 -13.92 -4.23 10.35
N TYR A 143 -13.19 -5.05 11.12
CA TYR A 143 -13.69 -6.32 11.61
C TYR A 143 -14.55 -6.14 12.86
N LYS A 144 -15.75 -6.73 12.88
CA LYS A 144 -16.72 -6.69 13.96
C LYS A 144 -16.78 -8.04 14.65
N GLN A 145 -16.15 -8.13 15.83
CA GLN A 145 -16.03 -9.41 16.56
C GLN A 145 -17.39 -9.95 17.01
N GLU A 146 -18.32 -9.09 17.32
CA GLU A 146 -19.69 -9.42 17.74
C GLU A 146 -20.53 -10.11 16.65
N THR A 147 -20.18 -9.90 15.39
CA THR A 147 -20.90 -10.49 14.22
C THR A 147 -20.04 -11.47 13.43
N GLY A 148 -18.73 -11.52 13.69
CA GLY A 148 -17.79 -12.32 12.89
C GLY A 148 -17.53 -11.77 11.48
N LYS A 149 -17.94 -10.52 11.20
CA LYS A 149 -17.93 -9.95 9.86
C LYS A 149 -16.91 -8.80 9.74
N PHE A 150 -16.27 -8.72 8.59
CA PHE A 150 -15.59 -7.52 8.11
C PHE A 150 -16.63 -6.60 7.47
N VAL A 151 -16.61 -5.31 7.79
CA VAL A 151 -17.44 -4.27 7.19
C VAL A 151 -16.51 -3.23 6.57
N ALA A 152 -16.57 -3.07 5.25
CA ALA A 152 -15.70 -2.14 4.55
C ALA A 152 -15.99 -0.70 4.99
N THR A 153 -14.98 -0.01 5.51
CA THR A 153 -15.06 1.41 5.89
C THR A 153 -14.61 2.33 4.77
N VAL A 154 -13.85 1.80 3.81
CA VAL A 154 -13.30 2.51 2.65
C VAL A 154 -13.65 1.70 1.41
N GLY A 155 -14.08 2.36 0.33
CA GLY A 155 -14.26 1.72 -0.97
C GLY A 155 -12.90 1.35 -1.58
N GLY A 156 -12.82 0.18 -2.24
CA GLY A 156 -11.55 -0.23 -2.84
C GLY A 156 -11.45 -1.72 -3.13
N ILE A 157 -10.22 -2.14 -3.42
CA ILE A 157 -9.86 -3.53 -3.70
C ILE A 157 -9.24 -4.13 -2.45
N TYR A 158 -9.79 -5.26 -2.00
CA TYR A 158 -9.38 -5.95 -0.78
C TYR A 158 -8.92 -7.37 -1.07
N PHE A 159 -7.92 -7.82 -0.34
CA PHE A 159 -7.53 -9.23 -0.27
C PHE A 159 -8.09 -9.86 0.99
N PHE A 160 -8.60 -11.09 0.88
CA PHE A 160 -9.05 -11.91 2.00
C PHE A 160 -8.45 -13.30 1.89
N THR A 161 -8.12 -13.90 3.03
CA THR A 161 -7.69 -15.29 3.16
C THR A 161 -8.28 -15.91 4.42
N PHE A 162 -8.59 -17.21 4.35
CA PHE A 162 -9.15 -17.95 5.47
C PHE A 162 -8.69 -19.41 5.44
N THR A 163 -8.69 -20.04 6.58
CA THR A 163 -8.25 -21.44 6.76
C THR A 163 -9.34 -22.29 7.35
N GLY A 164 -9.27 -23.59 7.04
CA GLY A 164 -10.08 -24.63 7.64
C GLY A 164 -9.21 -25.82 8.06
N MET A 165 -9.65 -26.57 9.08
CA MET A 165 -9.00 -27.79 9.51
C MET A 165 -10.04 -28.83 9.98
N THR A 166 -9.90 -30.09 9.53
CA THR A 166 -10.79 -31.18 9.97
C THR A 166 -10.46 -31.63 11.38
N PRO A 167 -11.46 -32.09 12.16
CA PRO A 167 -11.19 -32.82 13.39
C PRO A 167 -10.37 -34.10 13.14
N TYR A 168 -9.63 -34.55 14.15
CA TYR A 168 -8.85 -35.82 14.11
C TYR A 168 -9.80 -37.02 14.31
N ALA A 169 -10.60 -37.28 13.27
CA ALA A 169 -11.52 -38.41 13.25
C ALA A 169 -11.81 -38.83 11.80
N PRO A 170 -12.11 -40.13 11.56
CA PRO A 170 -12.46 -40.59 10.22
C PRO A 170 -13.78 -39.98 9.76
N HIS A 171 -13.94 -39.84 8.45
CA HIS A 171 -15.16 -39.36 7.79
C HIS A 171 -15.61 -37.95 8.24
N THR A 172 -14.72 -37.17 8.89
CA THR A 172 -14.99 -35.77 9.19
C THR A 172 -14.69 -34.90 7.97
N ASN A 173 -15.49 -33.88 7.81
CA ASN A 173 -15.33 -32.93 6.71
C ASN A 173 -15.77 -31.52 7.15
N TYR A 174 -15.34 -30.53 6.38
CA TYR A 174 -15.93 -29.19 6.42
C TYR A 174 -16.16 -28.65 5.02
N PHE A 175 -17.08 -27.70 4.92
CA PHE A 175 -17.25 -26.85 3.74
C PHE A 175 -17.53 -25.45 4.24
N ILE A 176 -16.58 -24.55 4.04
CA ILE A 176 -16.68 -23.13 4.41
C ILE A 176 -16.69 -22.27 3.16
N LEU A 177 -17.40 -21.15 3.24
CA LEU A 177 -17.56 -20.19 2.16
C LEU A 177 -17.12 -18.82 2.62
N LEU A 178 -16.37 -18.12 1.80
CA LEU A 178 -16.25 -16.67 1.90
C LEU A 178 -17.50 -16.06 1.29
N MET A 179 -18.19 -15.25 2.07
CA MET A 179 -19.45 -14.60 1.71
C MET A 179 -19.24 -13.09 1.56
N LYS A 180 -19.94 -12.48 0.60
CA LYS A 180 -20.05 -11.02 0.46
C LYS A 180 -21.53 -10.66 0.35
N ASN A 181 -22.05 -9.85 1.27
CA ASN A 181 -23.46 -9.38 1.25
C ASN A 181 -24.48 -10.51 1.01
N GLY A 182 -24.26 -11.69 1.60
CA GLY A 182 -25.11 -12.87 1.41
C GLY A 182 -24.82 -13.69 0.14
N SER A 183 -23.95 -13.23 -0.75
CA SER A 183 -23.53 -13.94 -1.95
C SER A 183 -22.29 -14.79 -1.70
N LYS A 184 -22.22 -15.99 -2.28
CA LYS A 184 -21.07 -16.89 -2.18
C LYS A 184 -19.96 -16.42 -3.12
N MET A 185 -18.74 -16.24 -2.60
CA MET A 185 -17.58 -15.83 -3.39
C MET A 185 -16.69 -17.02 -3.74
N VAL A 186 -16.02 -17.61 -2.75
CA VAL A 186 -15.14 -18.78 -2.90
C VAL A 186 -15.39 -19.76 -1.78
N GLY A 187 -15.16 -21.05 -2.06
CA GLY A 187 -15.36 -22.13 -1.10
C GLY A 187 -14.06 -22.85 -0.77
N LEU A 188 -14.06 -23.52 0.36
CA LEU A 188 -12.98 -24.39 0.82
C LEU A 188 -13.60 -25.66 1.44
N HIS A 189 -13.22 -26.83 0.95
CA HIS A 189 -13.75 -28.12 1.39
C HIS A 189 -12.63 -29.13 1.56
N GLU A 190 -12.65 -29.84 2.69
CA GLU A 190 -11.76 -30.97 2.95
C GLU A 190 -12.54 -32.13 3.59
N ASN A 191 -12.04 -33.35 3.37
CA ASN A 191 -12.63 -34.59 3.87
C ASN A 191 -11.52 -35.59 4.25
N ASN A 192 -11.55 -36.07 5.49
CA ASN A 192 -10.55 -37.01 6.01
C ASN A 192 -10.62 -38.42 5.40
N GLY A 193 -11.73 -38.79 4.74
CA GLY A 193 -11.92 -40.21 4.34
C GLY A 193 -11.94 -41.18 5.55
N PRO A 194 -11.48 -42.43 5.41
CA PRO A 194 -11.56 -43.45 6.46
C PRO A 194 -10.46 -43.32 7.54
N GLN A 195 -9.52 -42.39 7.40
CA GLN A 195 -8.40 -42.25 8.33
C GLN A 195 -8.62 -41.15 9.34
N SER A 196 -8.16 -41.33 10.57
CA SER A 196 -8.08 -40.25 11.56
C SER A 196 -6.83 -39.43 11.31
N GLN A 197 -7.04 -38.22 10.82
CA GLN A 197 -5.99 -37.23 10.55
C GLN A 197 -6.57 -35.83 10.58
N HIS A 198 -5.72 -34.85 10.67
CA HIS A 198 -6.09 -33.45 10.38
C HIS A 198 -5.79 -33.14 8.92
N GLN A 199 -6.76 -32.59 8.22
CA GLN A 199 -6.59 -31.97 6.91
C GLN A 199 -6.76 -30.47 7.06
N SER A 200 -5.75 -29.70 6.67
CA SER A 200 -5.78 -28.24 6.73
C SER A 200 -5.59 -27.68 5.34
N ALA A 201 -6.40 -26.70 4.98
CA ALA A 201 -6.29 -25.96 3.74
C ALA A 201 -6.62 -24.49 3.94
N SER A 202 -6.31 -23.68 2.94
CA SER A 202 -6.64 -22.28 2.88
C SER A 202 -7.19 -21.91 1.51
N ASN A 203 -8.00 -20.84 1.47
CA ASN A 203 -8.40 -20.22 0.22
C ASN A 203 -8.37 -18.69 0.37
N SER A 204 -8.36 -17.99 -0.76
CA SER A 204 -8.29 -16.53 -0.78
C SER A 204 -9.07 -15.95 -1.95
N ALA A 205 -9.43 -14.67 -1.85
CA ALA A 205 -10.06 -13.92 -2.91
C ALA A 205 -9.65 -12.45 -2.87
N ILE A 206 -9.65 -11.82 -4.04
CA ILE A 206 -9.60 -10.37 -4.18
C ILE A 206 -11.00 -9.90 -4.53
N LEU A 207 -11.54 -8.98 -3.74
CA LEU A 207 -12.90 -8.46 -3.89
C LEU A 207 -12.88 -6.93 -3.98
N GLN A 208 -13.67 -6.38 -4.89
CA GLN A 208 -13.98 -4.96 -4.89
C GLN A 208 -15.14 -4.70 -3.92
N LEU A 209 -14.95 -3.77 -2.98
CA LEU A 209 -15.94 -3.42 -1.96
C LEU A 209 -16.28 -1.93 -2.02
N GLN A 210 -17.55 -1.64 -1.69
CA GLN A 210 -18.03 -0.31 -1.37
C GLN A 210 -18.10 -0.14 0.15
N PRO A 211 -18.06 1.09 0.69
CA PRO A 211 -18.31 1.31 2.11
C PRO A 211 -19.65 0.69 2.54
N GLY A 212 -19.62 -0.07 3.64
CA GLY A 212 -20.77 -0.81 4.15
C GLY A 212 -20.89 -2.25 3.65
N ASP A 213 -20.14 -2.66 2.62
CA ASP A 213 -20.12 -4.07 2.18
C ASP A 213 -19.58 -4.97 3.32
N GLU A 214 -20.25 -6.10 3.53
CA GLU A 214 -19.91 -7.09 4.55
C GLU A 214 -19.24 -8.32 3.92
N VAL A 215 -18.17 -8.81 4.54
CA VAL A 215 -17.47 -10.03 4.17
C VAL A 215 -17.26 -10.91 5.40
N TRP A 216 -17.58 -12.22 5.29
CA TRP A 216 -17.42 -13.17 6.38
C TRP A 216 -17.15 -14.58 5.88
N VAL A 217 -16.70 -15.45 6.78
CA VAL A 217 -16.57 -16.88 6.53
C VAL A 217 -17.76 -17.60 7.17
N GLU A 218 -18.37 -18.54 6.45
CA GLU A 218 -19.54 -19.27 6.89
C GLU A 218 -19.31 -20.78 6.77
N LEU A 219 -19.47 -21.53 7.85
CA LEU A 219 -19.53 -22.97 7.82
C LEU A 219 -20.89 -23.41 7.30
N GLN A 220 -20.89 -24.15 6.21
CA GLN A 220 -22.11 -24.75 5.64
C GLN A 220 -22.55 -25.93 6.47
N THR A 221 -23.87 -26.07 6.65
CA THR A 221 -24.48 -27.15 7.45
C THR A 221 -24.35 -28.52 6.77
N THR A 222 -24.82 -29.53 7.41
CA THR A 222 -24.84 -30.97 7.14
C THR A 222 -23.64 -31.72 7.73
N ASP A 223 -23.70 -31.94 9.04
CA ASP A 223 -22.79 -32.84 9.80
C ASP A 223 -21.30 -32.48 9.67
N ARG A 224 -21.02 -31.19 9.42
CA ARG A 224 -19.67 -30.67 9.21
C ARG A 224 -19.09 -30.11 10.48
N SER A 225 -17.76 -30.20 10.59
CA SER A 225 -17.04 -29.75 11.75
C SER A 225 -15.70 -29.12 11.38
N LEU A 226 -15.32 -28.10 12.13
CA LEU A 226 -14.01 -27.48 12.07
C LEU A 226 -13.28 -27.66 13.39
N TYR A 227 -12.01 -27.99 13.32
CA TYR A 227 -11.13 -28.12 14.47
C TYR A 227 -10.28 -26.88 14.66
N SER A 228 -10.17 -26.44 15.88
CA SER A 228 -9.15 -25.50 16.35
C SER A 228 -8.92 -25.69 17.84
N ASP A 229 -7.77 -25.24 18.30
CA ASP A 229 -7.36 -25.21 19.70
C ASP A 229 -6.50 -23.97 19.98
N SER A 230 -5.74 -23.96 21.05
CA SER A 230 -4.81 -22.88 21.42
C SER A 230 -3.74 -22.59 20.35
N ASN A 231 -3.50 -23.51 19.39
CA ASN A 231 -2.57 -23.30 18.27
C ASN A 231 -3.18 -22.50 17.10
N ARG A 232 -4.49 -22.17 17.15
CA ARG A 232 -5.14 -21.19 16.28
C ARG A 232 -5.17 -21.58 14.80
N PHE A 233 -5.61 -22.79 14.47
CA PHE A 233 -5.64 -23.30 13.10
C PHE A 233 -6.68 -22.62 12.21
N LEU A 234 -7.75 -22.06 12.79
CA LEU A 234 -8.78 -21.35 12.04
C LEU A 234 -8.48 -19.85 12.05
N THR A 235 -8.23 -19.31 10.89
CA THR A 235 -7.85 -17.91 10.69
C THR A 235 -8.75 -17.23 9.66
N PHE A 236 -8.93 -15.92 9.80
CA PHE A 236 -9.51 -15.06 8.79
C PHE A 236 -8.77 -13.73 8.80
N SER A 237 -8.25 -13.34 7.66
CA SER A 237 -7.46 -12.11 7.55
C SER A 237 -7.78 -11.40 6.24
N GLY A 238 -7.59 -10.09 6.23
CA GLY A 238 -7.75 -9.30 5.02
C GLY A 238 -7.17 -7.90 5.17
N PHE A 239 -6.94 -7.26 4.03
CA PHE A 239 -6.41 -5.90 3.99
C PHE A 239 -6.81 -5.19 2.70
N LEU A 240 -6.83 -3.86 2.77
CA LEU A 240 -7.02 -2.98 1.62
C LEU A 240 -5.75 -2.98 0.76
N ILE A 241 -5.89 -3.33 -0.51
CA ILE A 241 -4.80 -3.25 -1.50
C ILE A 241 -4.75 -1.83 -2.09
N HIS A 242 -5.92 -1.30 -2.45
CA HIS A 242 -6.05 -0.01 -3.13
C HIS A 242 -7.40 0.62 -2.78
N SER A 243 -7.40 1.89 -2.36
CA SER A 243 -8.61 2.69 -2.19
C SER A 243 -9.09 3.21 -3.55
N GLY A 244 -10.38 3.08 -3.82
CA GLY A 244 -11.00 3.60 -5.04
C GLY A 244 -11.32 5.09 -4.97
#